data_38ab961cdb84ea1c0fda986a0153c8b3
#
_entry.id   38ab961cdb84ea1c0fda986a0153c8b3
#
_cell.length_a   1.000
_cell.length_b   1.000
_cell.length_c   1.000
_cell.angle_alpha   90.00
_cell.angle_beta   90.00
_cell.angle_gamma   90.00
#
_symmetry.space_group_name_H-M   'P 1'
#
loop_
_entity.id
_entity.type
_entity.pdbx_description
1 polymer ?
#
loop_
_entity_poly.entity_id
_entity_poly.type
_entity_poly.pdbx_seq_one_letter_code
_entity_poly.pdbx_strand_id
1 'polypeptide(L)'
;MHTILEGGFTLTLTDRQKEIIDIVKKYQPITGKEIGEHLFLTRSALRTDFSILTGMKILESKPKIGYTYIGTNETEKVKDIMGPPITVDTNLSVYETIINIFSKDVGTIFITDNDQLVGVVSRKDLLKIAIGKTDIDKIPINVIMTRMPNIIYVEENDSVLDSVKKLITHQIDSLPVVRVEEKKGTKILKIVGRLTKTNITKLFMEFLSK
;
A
#
# COMPACT_ATOMS: atom_id res chain seq x y z
N MET A 1 -6.34 19.47 4.94
CA MET A 1 -5.94 19.66 3.55
C MET A 1 -6.64 18.57 2.73
N HIS A 2 -7.67 18.96 1.97
CA HIS A 2 -8.58 18.03 1.29
C HIS A 2 -7.96 17.67 -0.05
N THR A 3 -7.58 16.42 -0.25
CA THR A 3 -7.20 15.92 -1.57
C THR A 3 -8.44 15.33 -2.22
N ILE A 4 -9.01 16.06 -3.16
CA ILE A 4 -10.11 15.61 -4.00
C ILE A 4 -9.50 14.65 -5.04
N LEU A 5 -9.92 13.39 -5.00
CA LEU A 5 -9.75 12.48 -6.12
C LEU A 5 -10.94 12.68 -7.06
N GLU A 6 -10.71 13.22 -8.25
CA GLU A 6 -11.72 13.35 -9.29
C GLU A 6 -12.29 11.97 -9.62
N GLY A 7 -13.60 11.79 -9.37
CA GLY A 7 -14.39 10.65 -9.84
C GLY A 7 -14.52 9.45 -8.91
N GLY A 8 -14.26 9.55 -7.60
CA GLY A 8 -14.36 8.41 -6.68
C GLY A 8 -15.18 8.74 -5.43
N PHE A 9 -16.01 7.81 -5.02
CA PHE A 9 -16.70 7.81 -3.72
C PHE A 9 -15.68 7.97 -2.60
N THR A 10 -15.60 9.14 -1.99
CA THR A 10 -14.83 9.35 -0.77
C THR A 10 -15.65 8.81 0.39
N LEU A 11 -15.37 7.58 0.82
CA LEU A 11 -15.83 7.04 2.10
C LEU A 11 -15.07 7.75 3.23
N THR A 12 -15.37 9.04 3.45
CA THR A 12 -14.86 9.76 4.62
C THR A 12 -15.82 9.53 5.77
N LEU A 13 -15.37 8.76 6.76
CA LEU A 13 -16.09 8.65 8.02
C LEU A 13 -16.21 10.05 8.65
N THR A 14 -17.41 10.38 9.11
CA THR A 14 -17.62 11.61 9.89
C THR A 14 -16.87 11.52 11.21
N ASP A 15 -16.60 12.66 11.86
CA ASP A 15 -15.91 12.66 13.16
C ASP A 15 -16.71 11.88 14.20
N ARG A 16 -18.04 11.99 14.18
CA ARG A 16 -18.92 11.18 15.04
C ARG A 16 -18.79 9.68 14.79
N GLN A 17 -18.65 9.24 13.55
CA GLN A 17 -18.44 7.83 13.21
C GLN A 17 -17.08 7.32 13.70
N LYS A 18 -16.06 8.15 13.65
CA LYS A 18 -14.73 7.83 14.23
C LYS A 18 -14.82 7.68 15.74
N GLU A 19 -15.50 8.61 16.43
CA GLU A 19 -15.73 8.52 17.89
C GLU A 19 -16.49 7.25 18.27
N ILE A 20 -17.54 6.87 17.52
CA ILE A 20 -18.25 5.60 17.74
C ILE A 20 -17.29 4.41 17.63
N ILE A 21 -16.44 4.38 16.61
CA ILE A 21 -15.46 3.31 16.42
C ILE A 21 -14.50 3.23 17.62
N ASP A 22 -13.99 4.36 18.08
CA ASP A 22 -13.03 4.41 19.18
C ASP A 22 -13.67 3.95 20.51
N ILE A 23 -14.93 4.33 20.75
CA ILE A 23 -15.71 3.86 21.92
C ILE A 23 -15.89 2.33 21.84
N VAL A 24 -16.30 1.81 20.66
CA VAL A 24 -16.51 0.36 20.52
C VAL A 24 -15.18 -0.39 20.66
N LYS A 25 -14.09 0.07 20.09
CA LYS A 25 -12.75 -0.55 20.27
C LYS A 25 -12.37 -0.68 21.74
N LYS A 26 -12.69 0.34 22.53
CA LYS A 26 -12.29 0.41 23.95
C LYS A 26 -13.17 -0.42 24.86
N TYR A 27 -14.48 -0.50 24.58
CA TYR A 27 -15.47 -1.02 25.52
C TYR A 27 -16.25 -2.25 25.00
N GLN A 28 -15.88 -2.80 23.85
CA GLN A 28 -16.59 -3.94 23.24
C GLN A 28 -16.62 -5.21 24.10
N PRO A 29 -17.74 -5.97 24.10
CA PRO A 29 -18.98 -5.64 23.42
C PRO A 29 -19.77 -4.55 24.15
N ILE A 30 -20.32 -3.57 23.42
CA ILE A 30 -21.02 -2.41 23.99
C ILE A 30 -22.36 -2.18 23.28
N THR A 31 -23.40 -1.85 24.02
CA THR A 31 -24.74 -1.62 23.46
C THR A 31 -24.83 -0.22 22.79
N GLY A 32 -25.74 -0.09 21.82
CA GLY A 32 -25.99 1.21 21.22
C GLY A 32 -26.54 2.28 22.18
N LYS A 33 -27.11 1.87 23.34
CA LYS A 33 -27.50 2.77 24.40
C LYS A 33 -26.30 3.34 25.12
N GLU A 34 -25.39 2.47 25.55
CA GLU A 34 -24.16 2.85 26.23
C GLU A 34 -23.26 3.74 25.33
N ILE A 35 -23.17 3.42 24.01
CA ILE A 35 -22.47 4.30 23.05
C ILE A 35 -23.12 5.69 23.03
N GLY A 36 -24.47 5.75 23.06
CA GLY A 36 -25.20 7.00 23.14
C GLY A 36 -24.89 7.79 24.42
N GLU A 37 -24.76 7.12 25.55
CA GLU A 37 -24.38 7.73 26.82
C GLU A 37 -22.98 8.36 26.76
N HIS A 38 -22.01 7.68 26.16
CA HIS A 38 -20.66 8.24 25.94
C HIS A 38 -20.65 9.48 25.05
N LEU A 39 -21.55 9.56 24.08
CA LEU A 39 -21.64 10.66 23.12
C LEU A 39 -22.67 11.74 23.50
N PHE A 40 -23.36 11.58 24.64
CA PHE A 40 -24.49 12.42 25.05
C PHE A 40 -25.59 12.48 23.98
N LEU A 41 -25.85 11.36 23.29
CA LEU A 41 -26.84 11.21 22.24
C LEU A 41 -27.78 10.03 22.52
N THR A 42 -28.97 10.08 21.92
CA THR A 42 -29.87 8.94 21.97
C THR A 42 -29.44 7.85 20.98
N ARG A 43 -29.74 6.56 21.29
CA ARG A 43 -29.53 5.46 20.33
C ARG A 43 -30.19 5.72 18.97
N SER A 44 -31.37 6.38 18.97
CA SER A 44 -32.11 6.71 17.75
C SER A 44 -31.33 7.70 16.86
N ALA A 45 -30.66 8.67 17.47
CA ALA A 45 -29.82 9.64 16.74
C ALA A 45 -28.60 8.98 16.08
N LEU A 46 -28.12 7.86 16.62
CA LEU A 46 -26.97 7.11 16.12
C LEU A 46 -27.34 6.00 15.13
N ARG A 47 -28.65 5.80 14.85
CA ARG A 47 -29.12 4.67 14.03
C ARG A 47 -28.50 4.64 12.63
N THR A 48 -28.40 5.79 11.99
CA THR A 48 -27.79 5.92 10.65
C THR A 48 -26.31 5.60 10.69
N ASP A 49 -25.58 6.09 11.70
CA ASP A 49 -24.16 5.81 11.86
C ASP A 49 -23.90 4.33 12.08
N PHE A 50 -24.71 3.68 12.94
CA PHE A 50 -24.62 2.24 13.14
C PHE A 50 -24.92 1.46 11.86
N SER A 51 -25.91 1.88 11.08
CA SER A 51 -26.24 1.24 9.80
C SER A 51 -25.08 1.36 8.80
N ILE A 52 -24.46 2.53 8.71
CA ILE A 52 -23.29 2.76 7.86
C ILE A 52 -22.11 1.90 8.33
N LEU A 53 -21.75 1.98 9.62
CA LEU A 53 -20.59 1.28 10.14
C LEU A 53 -20.73 -0.26 10.12
N THR A 54 -21.95 -0.78 10.28
CA THR A 54 -22.22 -2.22 10.12
C THR A 54 -22.25 -2.63 8.65
N GLY A 55 -22.83 -1.80 7.77
CA GLY A 55 -22.84 -2.03 6.32
C GLY A 55 -21.41 -2.03 5.73
N MET A 56 -20.53 -1.21 6.28
CA MET A 56 -19.10 -1.18 5.94
C MET A 56 -18.28 -2.30 6.59
N LYS A 57 -18.93 -3.18 7.37
CA LYS A 57 -18.25 -4.24 8.15
C LYS A 57 -17.13 -3.71 9.08
N ILE A 58 -17.27 -2.49 9.56
CA ILE A 58 -16.37 -1.91 10.57
C ILE A 58 -16.84 -2.35 11.97
N LEU A 59 -18.14 -2.40 12.16
CA LEU A 59 -18.77 -2.93 13.37
C LEU A 59 -19.64 -4.15 13.04
N GLU A 60 -19.69 -5.11 13.96
CA GLU A 60 -20.66 -6.19 13.98
C GLU A 60 -21.68 -5.92 15.08
N SER A 61 -22.97 -6.12 14.77
CA SER A 61 -24.06 -6.02 15.75
C SER A 61 -24.58 -7.42 16.08
N LYS A 62 -24.48 -7.82 17.35
CA LYS A 62 -25.04 -9.07 17.83
C LYS A 62 -26.28 -8.80 18.73
N PRO A 63 -27.43 -9.39 18.42
CA PRO A 63 -28.62 -9.21 19.23
C PRO A 63 -28.37 -9.53 20.72
N LYS A 64 -28.81 -8.65 21.61
CA LYS A 64 -28.66 -8.75 23.08
C LYS A 64 -27.21 -8.62 23.60
N ILE A 65 -26.22 -8.58 22.76
CA ILE A 65 -24.81 -8.45 23.13
C ILE A 65 -24.33 -7.01 22.89
N GLY A 66 -24.63 -6.44 21.71
CA GLY A 66 -24.21 -5.10 21.35
C GLY A 66 -23.33 -5.08 20.11
N TYR A 67 -22.52 -4.04 20.01
CA TYR A 67 -21.59 -3.82 18.94
C TYR A 67 -20.19 -4.27 19.32
N THR A 68 -19.54 -4.95 18.39
CA THR A 68 -18.13 -5.30 18.45
C THR A 68 -17.43 -4.67 17.24
N TYR A 69 -16.21 -4.24 17.44
CA TYR A 69 -15.35 -3.79 16.35
C TYR A 69 -14.83 -5.02 15.61
N ILE A 70 -15.26 -5.17 14.37
CA ILE A 70 -14.72 -6.25 13.54
C ILE A 70 -13.31 -5.86 13.12
N GLY A 71 -13.05 -4.55 13.10
CA GLY A 71 -11.86 -3.97 12.53
C GLY A 71 -11.89 -4.08 11.01
N THR A 72 -11.15 -3.23 10.34
CA THR A 72 -10.36 -3.78 9.26
C THR A 72 -9.44 -4.76 9.98
N ASN A 73 -9.75 -6.08 9.92
CA ASN A 73 -8.91 -7.14 10.44
C ASN A 73 -7.47 -6.73 10.24
N GLU A 74 -6.59 -7.01 11.23
CA GLU A 74 -5.17 -6.64 11.22
C GLU A 74 -4.72 -6.33 9.82
N THR A 75 -4.55 -5.04 9.51
CA THR A 75 -4.42 -4.55 8.15
C THR A 75 -3.50 -5.49 7.42
N GLU A 76 -4.00 -6.22 6.42
CA GLU A 76 -3.22 -7.23 5.72
C GLU A 76 -1.82 -6.68 5.49
N LYS A 77 -0.83 -7.47 5.80
CA LYS A 77 0.56 -7.04 5.73
C LYS A 77 1.07 -7.22 4.32
N VAL A 78 1.98 -6.37 3.93
CA VAL A 78 2.59 -6.43 2.60
C VAL A 78 3.11 -7.82 2.27
N LYS A 79 3.71 -8.53 3.22
CA LYS A 79 4.22 -9.90 3.05
C LYS A 79 3.16 -10.92 2.63
N ASP A 80 1.89 -10.68 3.00
CA ASP A 80 0.81 -11.63 2.74
C ASP A 80 0.32 -11.56 1.28
N ILE A 81 0.60 -10.44 0.59
CA ILE A 81 0.12 -10.19 -0.78
C ILE A 81 1.24 -9.83 -1.78
N MET A 82 2.46 -9.62 -1.33
CA MET A 82 3.58 -9.28 -2.21
C MET A 82 3.94 -10.44 -3.15
N GLY A 83 4.44 -10.08 -4.34
CA GLY A 83 5.06 -11.03 -5.24
C GLY A 83 6.58 -11.08 -5.10
N PRO A 84 7.25 -12.04 -5.76
CA PRO A 84 8.71 -12.10 -5.76
C PRO A 84 9.31 -10.84 -6.38
N PRO A 85 10.50 -10.40 -5.93
CA PRO A 85 11.17 -9.25 -6.49
C PRO A 85 11.62 -9.53 -7.93
N ILE A 86 11.64 -8.51 -8.76
CA ILE A 86 12.24 -8.58 -10.08
C ILE A 86 13.36 -7.56 -10.12
N THR A 87 14.59 -8.07 -10.18
CA THR A 87 15.81 -7.28 -10.04
C THR A 87 16.72 -7.46 -11.24
N VAL A 88 17.59 -6.48 -11.43
CA VAL A 88 18.78 -6.54 -12.29
C VAL A 88 19.97 -5.92 -11.55
N ASP A 89 21.16 -6.32 -11.97
CA ASP A 89 22.41 -5.75 -11.46
C ASP A 89 22.60 -4.30 -11.90
N THR A 90 23.22 -3.50 -11.07
CA THR A 90 23.48 -2.07 -11.29
C THR A 90 24.37 -1.78 -12.50
N ASN A 91 25.12 -2.77 -12.98
CA ASN A 91 26.02 -2.64 -14.14
C ASN A 91 25.36 -3.03 -15.46
N LEU A 92 24.14 -3.58 -15.45
CA LEU A 92 23.43 -3.92 -16.68
C LEU A 92 23.22 -2.67 -17.53
N SER A 93 23.24 -2.81 -18.86
CA SER A 93 22.94 -1.72 -19.78
C SER A 93 21.43 -1.36 -19.74
N VAL A 94 21.11 -0.16 -20.21
CA VAL A 94 19.72 0.27 -20.41
C VAL A 94 19.01 -0.66 -21.37
N TYR A 95 19.66 -1.08 -22.47
CA TYR A 95 19.10 -2.01 -23.44
C TYR A 95 18.75 -3.36 -22.82
N GLU A 96 19.69 -4.00 -22.13
CA GLU A 96 19.44 -5.27 -21.44
C GLU A 96 18.33 -5.15 -20.38
N THR A 97 18.22 -4.01 -19.70
CA THR A 97 17.14 -3.73 -18.75
C THR A 97 15.80 -3.61 -19.47
N ILE A 98 15.74 -3.00 -20.66
CA ILE A 98 14.55 -2.97 -21.50
C ILE A 98 14.12 -4.40 -21.86
N ILE A 99 15.04 -5.25 -22.34
CA ILE A 99 14.75 -6.66 -22.64
C ILE A 99 14.18 -7.39 -21.41
N ASN A 100 14.76 -7.16 -20.23
CA ASN A 100 14.29 -7.76 -18.98
C ASN A 100 12.85 -7.33 -18.61
N ILE A 101 12.54 -6.05 -18.77
CA ILE A 101 11.17 -5.52 -18.49
C ILE A 101 10.14 -6.15 -19.43
N PHE A 102 10.45 -6.27 -20.72
CA PHE A 102 9.54 -6.85 -21.69
C PHE A 102 9.41 -8.35 -21.54
N SER A 103 10.51 -9.09 -21.39
CA SER A 103 10.49 -10.55 -21.27
C SER A 103 9.77 -11.04 -20.01
N LYS A 104 9.84 -10.25 -18.92
CA LYS A 104 9.19 -10.54 -17.64
C LYS A 104 7.80 -9.90 -17.50
N ASP A 105 7.35 -9.18 -18.52
CA ASP A 105 6.09 -8.41 -18.57
C ASP A 105 5.84 -7.58 -17.30
N VAL A 106 6.79 -6.72 -16.93
CA VAL A 106 6.70 -5.88 -15.74
C VAL A 106 6.80 -4.40 -16.07
N GLY A 107 6.15 -3.55 -15.27
CA GLY A 107 6.17 -2.09 -15.43
C GLY A 107 7.36 -1.41 -14.74
N THR A 108 7.98 -2.10 -13.78
CA THR A 108 9.06 -1.57 -12.94
C THR A 108 10.04 -2.69 -12.63
N ILE A 109 11.32 -2.38 -12.63
CA ILE A 109 12.40 -3.27 -12.23
C ILE A 109 13.23 -2.60 -11.14
N PHE A 110 13.74 -3.39 -10.20
CA PHE A 110 14.54 -2.91 -9.10
C PHE A 110 16.01 -3.19 -9.38
N ILE A 111 16.85 -2.21 -9.10
CA ILE A 111 18.27 -2.30 -9.35
C ILE A 111 18.96 -2.65 -8.03
N THR A 112 19.79 -3.68 -8.08
CA THR A 112 20.48 -4.18 -6.90
C THR A 112 22.00 -4.16 -7.09
N ASP A 113 22.69 -3.99 -5.97
CA ASP A 113 24.11 -4.23 -5.83
C ASP A 113 24.30 -5.16 -4.62
N ASN A 114 24.80 -6.39 -4.83
CA ASN A 114 24.93 -7.41 -3.80
C ASN A 114 23.63 -7.63 -2.99
N ASP A 115 22.50 -7.82 -3.67
CA ASP A 115 21.15 -7.96 -3.10
C ASP A 115 20.60 -6.71 -2.37
N GLN A 116 21.38 -5.65 -2.28
CA GLN A 116 20.93 -4.38 -1.73
C GLN A 116 20.18 -3.57 -2.80
N LEU A 117 19.02 -3.04 -2.46
CA LEU A 117 18.27 -2.12 -3.30
C LEU A 117 19.05 -0.81 -3.43
N VAL A 118 19.46 -0.46 -4.64
CA VAL A 118 20.19 0.79 -4.94
C VAL A 118 19.43 1.68 -5.92
N GLY A 119 18.48 1.14 -6.67
CA GLY A 119 17.75 1.89 -7.68
C GLY A 119 16.40 1.29 -8.04
N VAL A 120 15.59 2.11 -8.72
CA VAL A 120 14.32 1.73 -9.32
C VAL A 120 14.24 2.34 -10.71
N VAL A 121 13.78 1.56 -11.69
CA VAL A 121 13.54 2.03 -13.07
C VAL A 121 12.17 1.56 -13.53
N SER A 122 11.41 2.47 -14.11
CA SER A 122 10.10 2.21 -14.70
C SER A 122 10.16 2.20 -16.24
N ARG A 123 9.13 1.64 -16.88
CA ARG A 123 8.93 1.74 -18.34
C ARG A 123 9.00 3.19 -18.83
N LYS A 124 8.48 4.15 -18.05
CA LYS A 124 8.50 5.58 -18.40
C LYS A 124 9.91 6.13 -18.46
N ASP A 125 10.78 5.71 -17.54
CA ASP A 125 12.17 6.17 -17.51
C ASP A 125 12.95 5.62 -18.71
N LEU A 126 12.75 4.35 -19.03
CA LEU A 126 13.36 3.71 -20.20
C LEU A 126 12.85 4.32 -21.51
N LEU A 127 11.57 4.65 -21.61
CA LEU A 127 11.00 5.29 -22.79
C LEU A 127 11.62 6.69 -23.01
N LYS A 128 11.80 7.49 -21.95
CA LYS A 128 12.44 8.81 -22.06
C LYS A 128 13.84 8.72 -22.66
N ILE A 129 14.64 7.74 -22.24
CA ILE A 129 16.01 7.54 -22.76
C ILE A 129 15.97 7.02 -24.19
N ALA A 130 15.10 6.08 -24.51
CA ALA A 130 15.00 5.51 -25.86
C ALA A 130 14.64 6.57 -26.93
N ILE A 131 13.83 7.57 -26.59
CA ILE A 131 13.48 8.69 -27.48
C ILE A 131 14.68 9.61 -27.73
N GLY A 132 15.64 9.68 -26.82
CA GLY A 132 16.76 10.62 -26.82
C GLY A 132 17.88 10.34 -27.86
N LYS A 133 17.72 9.32 -28.73
CA LYS A 133 18.75 8.89 -29.74
C LYS A 133 20.12 8.58 -29.15
N THR A 134 20.16 8.16 -27.89
CA THR A 134 21.38 7.80 -27.18
C THR A 134 21.68 6.31 -27.40
N ASP A 135 22.96 5.95 -27.41
CA ASP A 135 23.42 4.55 -27.54
C ASP A 135 23.11 3.79 -26.20
N ILE A 136 21.91 3.25 -26.12
CA ILE A 136 21.39 2.61 -24.88
C ILE A 136 22.11 1.30 -24.53
N ASP A 137 22.86 0.72 -25.48
CA ASP A 137 23.65 -0.48 -25.22
C ASP A 137 24.88 -0.17 -24.34
N LYS A 138 25.37 1.06 -24.39
CA LYS A 138 26.58 1.49 -23.66
C LYS A 138 26.29 2.21 -22.35
N ILE A 139 25.03 2.56 -22.10
CA ILE A 139 24.68 3.28 -20.87
C ILE A 139 24.31 2.26 -19.79
N PRO A 140 25.04 2.20 -18.66
CA PRO A 140 24.65 1.36 -17.55
C PRO A 140 23.39 1.91 -16.88
N ILE A 141 22.54 1.00 -16.37
CA ILE A 141 21.23 1.35 -15.81
C ILE A 141 21.33 2.28 -14.62
N ASN A 142 22.44 2.24 -13.89
CA ASN A 142 22.68 3.12 -12.76
C ASN A 142 22.74 4.61 -13.11
N VAL A 143 22.89 4.97 -14.39
CA VAL A 143 22.90 6.38 -14.84
C VAL A 143 21.49 6.98 -14.81
N ILE A 144 20.46 6.18 -15.07
CA ILE A 144 19.09 6.65 -15.25
C ILE A 144 18.13 6.26 -14.13
N MET A 145 18.53 5.36 -13.24
CA MET A 145 17.70 4.89 -12.15
C MET A 145 17.36 6.00 -11.14
N THR A 146 16.19 5.93 -10.55
CA THR A 146 15.87 6.66 -9.33
C THR A 146 16.66 6.04 -8.17
N ARG A 147 17.39 6.88 -7.41
CA ARG A 147 18.25 6.48 -6.30
C ARG A 147 17.71 6.95 -4.95
N MET A 148 18.26 6.40 -3.86
CA MET A 148 18.03 6.97 -2.53
C MET A 148 18.50 8.45 -2.50
N PRO A 149 17.78 9.33 -1.76
CA PRO A 149 16.64 9.06 -0.88
C PRO A 149 15.29 9.06 -1.60
N ASN A 150 15.24 9.15 -2.93
CA ASN A 150 14.00 9.31 -3.69
C ASN A 150 13.25 7.99 -3.96
N ILE A 151 13.79 6.85 -3.54
CA ILE A 151 13.11 5.56 -3.66
C ILE A 151 12.02 5.47 -2.59
N ILE A 152 10.78 5.31 -3.05
CA ILE A 152 9.66 5.00 -2.16
C ILE A 152 9.60 3.47 -2.02
N TYR A 153 9.70 2.99 -0.80
CA TYR A 153 9.68 1.57 -0.48
C TYR A 153 8.75 1.26 0.69
N VAL A 154 8.52 -0.01 0.92
CA VAL A 154 7.77 -0.55 2.07
C VAL A 154 8.53 -1.71 2.66
N GLU A 155 8.27 -1.99 3.94
CA GLU A 155 8.78 -3.17 4.63
C GLU A 155 7.74 -4.31 4.58
N GLU A 156 8.18 -5.55 4.73
CA GLU A 156 7.32 -6.73 4.64
C GLU A 156 6.18 -6.74 5.67
N ASN A 157 6.36 -6.09 6.82
CA ASN A 157 5.36 -5.99 7.88
C ASN A 157 4.54 -4.70 7.85
N ASP A 158 4.75 -3.83 6.85
CA ASP A 158 3.94 -2.62 6.68
C ASP A 158 2.48 -2.98 6.36
N SER A 159 1.59 -2.03 6.69
CA SER A 159 0.18 -2.11 6.33
C SER A 159 -0.01 -2.01 4.81
N VAL A 160 -0.84 -2.90 4.26
CA VAL A 160 -1.27 -2.79 2.85
C VAL A 160 -1.94 -1.46 2.59
N LEU A 161 -2.79 -0.97 3.50
CA LEU A 161 -3.48 0.31 3.34
C LEU A 161 -2.50 1.48 3.19
N ASP A 162 -1.44 1.54 4.02
CA ASP A 162 -0.47 2.62 3.94
C ASP A 162 0.42 2.49 2.68
N SER A 163 0.66 1.27 2.25
CA SER A 163 1.33 1.00 0.97
C SER A 163 0.50 1.47 -0.24
N VAL A 164 -0.82 1.26 -0.22
CA VAL A 164 -1.75 1.79 -1.23
C VAL A 164 -1.72 3.33 -1.26
N LYS A 165 -1.71 3.98 -0.10
CA LYS A 165 -1.56 5.44 -0.02
C LYS A 165 -0.26 5.90 -0.69
N LYS A 166 0.87 5.20 -0.44
CA LYS A 166 2.16 5.50 -1.09
C LYS A 166 2.05 5.37 -2.62
N LEU A 167 1.47 4.29 -3.14
CA LEU A 167 1.27 4.08 -4.59
C LEU A 167 0.48 5.23 -5.23
N ILE A 168 -0.60 5.68 -4.57
CA ILE A 168 -1.48 6.74 -5.06
C ILE A 168 -0.78 8.10 -4.97
N THR A 169 -0.25 8.46 -3.81
CA THR A 169 0.38 9.76 -3.56
C THR A 169 1.56 10.02 -4.48
N HIS A 170 2.38 8.99 -4.72
CA HIS A 170 3.56 9.11 -5.58
C HIS A 170 3.29 8.75 -7.05
N GLN A 171 2.05 8.38 -7.41
CA GLN A 171 1.64 8.01 -8.77
C GLN A 171 2.52 6.92 -9.39
N ILE A 172 2.91 5.93 -8.59
CA ILE A 172 3.73 4.78 -8.99
C ILE A 172 2.93 3.50 -9.02
N ASP A 173 3.37 2.52 -9.82
CA ASP A 173 2.63 1.28 -10.04
C ASP A 173 3.17 0.10 -9.21
N SER A 174 4.36 0.27 -8.65
CA SER A 174 5.04 -0.79 -7.88
C SER A 174 5.93 -0.18 -6.81
N LEU A 175 6.00 -0.87 -5.67
CA LEU A 175 6.90 -0.56 -4.56
C LEU A 175 7.86 -1.74 -4.34
N PRO A 176 9.16 -1.49 -4.19
CA PRO A 176 10.06 -2.51 -3.66
C PRO A 176 9.68 -2.81 -2.21
N VAL A 177 9.63 -4.08 -1.88
CA VAL A 177 9.45 -4.56 -0.50
C VAL A 177 10.82 -4.93 0.03
N VAL A 178 11.21 -4.32 1.14
CA VAL A 178 12.55 -4.50 1.69
C VAL A 178 12.50 -5.02 3.12
N ARG A 179 13.58 -5.69 3.51
CA ARG A 179 13.95 -5.91 4.90
C ARG A 179 15.11 -4.99 5.23
N VAL A 180 14.95 -4.21 6.29
CA VAL A 180 16.01 -3.32 6.76
C VAL A 180 16.95 -4.12 7.65
N GLU A 181 18.20 -4.23 7.26
CA GLU A 181 19.28 -4.83 8.04
C GLU A 181 20.25 -3.72 8.46
N GLU A 182 20.78 -3.81 9.65
CA GLU A 182 21.82 -2.90 10.11
C GLU A 182 23.16 -3.61 10.12
N LYS A 183 24.12 -3.10 9.36
CA LYS A 183 25.47 -3.67 9.30
C LYS A 183 26.49 -2.55 9.54
N LYS A 184 27.25 -2.69 10.61
CA LYS A 184 28.28 -1.70 11.00
C LYS A 184 27.76 -0.25 11.05
N GLY A 185 26.55 -0.03 11.58
CA GLY A 185 25.93 1.31 11.68
C GLY A 185 25.35 1.86 10.37
N THR A 186 25.36 1.07 9.28
CA THR A 186 24.76 1.45 8.00
C THR A 186 23.49 0.63 7.75
N LYS A 187 22.40 1.31 7.39
CA LYS A 187 21.17 0.64 6.97
C LYS A 187 21.32 0.07 5.56
N ILE A 188 21.07 -1.24 5.45
CA ILE A 188 21.05 -1.98 4.20
C ILE A 188 19.60 -2.33 3.90
N LEU A 189 19.12 -1.97 2.72
CA LEU A 189 17.78 -2.30 2.24
C LEU A 189 17.86 -3.57 1.38
N LYS A 190 17.67 -4.73 2.01
CA LYS A 190 17.64 -6.00 1.28
C LYS A 190 16.27 -6.17 0.63
N ILE A 191 16.25 -6.34 -0.70
CA ILE A 191 14.99 -6.55 -1.40
C ILE A 191 14.46 -7.96 -1.15
N VAL A 192 13.18 -8.06 -0.74
CA VAL A 192 12.53 -9.34 -0.42
C VAL A 192 11.27 -9.58 -1.24
N GLY A 193 10.72 -8.54 -1.87
CA GLY A 193 9.51 -8.67 -2.67
C GLY A 193 9.18 -7.43 -3.48
N ARG A 194 8.02 -7.47 -4.10
CA ARG A 194 7.39 -6.31 -4.76
C ARG A 194 5.90 -6.24 -4.44
N LEU A 195 5.39 -5.04 -4.23
CA LEU A 195 3.97 -4.76 -4.13
C LEU A 195 3.55 -3.93 -5.33
N THR A 196 2.54 -4.39 -6.07
CA THR A 196 2.04 -3.74 -7.28
C THR A 196 0.57 -3.42 -7.16
N LYS A 197 0.05 -2.49 -7.98
CA LYS A 197 -1.39 -2.25 -8.11
C LYS A 197 -2.16 -3.53 -8.45
N THR A 198 -1.56 -4.45 -9.20
CA THR A 198 -2.17 -5.75 -9.50
C THR A 198 -2.35 -6.62 -8.25
N ASN A 199 -1.38 -6.62 -7.31
CA ASN A 199 -1.54 -7.33 -6.04
C ASN A 199 -2.74 -6.78 -5.25
N ILE A 200 -2.87 -5.45 -5.19
CA ILE A 200 -3.99 -4.78 -4.52
C ILE A 200 -5.32 -5.11 -5.20
N THR A 201 -5.37 -5.12 -6.53
CA THR A 201 -6.59 -5.46 -7.28
C THR A 201 -7.01 -6.92 -7.03
N LYS A 202 -6.05 -7.86 -6.96
CA LYS A 202 -6.33 -9.25 -6.61
C LYS A 202 -6.90 -9.39 -5.20
N LEU A 203 -6.27 -8.74 -4.22
CA LEU A 203 -6.76 -8.69 -2.85
C LEU A 203 -8.19 -8.14 -2.79
N PHE A 204 -8.47 -7.04 -3.48
CA PHE A 204 -9.81 -6.45 -3.54
C PHE A 204 -10.84 -7.42 -4.15
N MET A 205 -10.46 -8.15 -5.18
CA MET A 205 -11.30 -9.18 -5.80
C MET A 205 -11.64 -10.31 -4.82
N GLU A 206 -10.67 -10.76 -4.01
CA GLU A 206 -10.88 -11.76 -2.96
C GLU A 206 -11.86 -11.26 -1.88
N PHE A 207 -11.79 -9.98 -1.51
CA PHE A 207 -12.76 -9.39 -0.58
C PHE A 207 -14.18 -9.34 -1.13
N LEU A 208 -14.35 -9.08 -2.42
CA LEU A 208 -15.67 -9.02 -3.05
C LEU A 208 -16.28 -10.42 -3.30
N SER A 209 -15.46 -11.47 -3.26
CA SER A 209 -15.89 -12.85 -3.52
C SER A 209 -16.31 -13.61 -2.25
N LYS A 210 -16.15 -13.01 -1.08
CA LYS A 210 -16.58 -13.53 0.23
C LYS A 210 -17.94 -12.97 0.63
#